data_b99432cc2df57b07be972188d64030cb
#
_entry.id   b99432cc2df57b07be972188d64030cb
#
_cell.length_a   1.000
_cell.length_b   1.000
_cell.length_c   1.000
_cell.angle_alpha   90.00
_cell.angle_beta   90.00
_cell.angle_gamma   90.00
#
_symmetry.space_group_name_H-M   'P 1'
#
loop_
_entity.id
_entity.type
_entity.pdbx_description
1 polymer ?
#
loop_
_entity_poly.entity_id
_entity_poly.type
_entity_poly.pdbx_seq_one_letter_code
_entity_poly.pdbx_strand_id
1 'polypeptide(L)'
;LWVLGEDPPENPTLRGSKVQLVPGKREYRPTDTAGILVVAPFAPAEGLLTVRRDGLVKIERVRLERRSSTIKLPLSDRWLPNVTVELDIVGAVARDNERGEPDLSLPKRPAFASGAATLKIPPKDRSLSVRITPEKKELSPGGKTRVALQVSDSSAHPVSGASLAMVAVDESVLALAGYDLPDPLEVFYPTRGAGVRDYETRLNVALMRPDTARH
;
A
#
# COMPACT_ATOMS: atom_id res chain seq x y z
N LEU A 1 -0.25 3.96 -19.90
CA LEU A 1 1.15 4.29 -20.16
C LEU A 1 1.37 5.75 -19.79
N TRP A 2 2.14 6.03 -18.73
CA TRP A 2 2.52 7.39 -18.37
C TRP A 2 3.84 7.70 -19.07
N VAL A 3 3.84 8.67 -19.97
CA VAL A 3 5.07 9.20 -20.57
C VAL A 3 5.51 10.38 -19.72
N LEU A 4 6.61 10.24 -19.01
CA LEU A 4 7.22 11.31 -18.22
C LEU A 4 8.22 12.04 -19.10
N GLY A 5 7.96 13.32 -19.37
CA GLY A 5 8.96 14.25 -19.86
C GLY A 5 10.03 14.56 -18.79
N GLU A 6 11.11 15.19 -19.15
CA GLU A 6 12.20 15.53 -18.21
C GLU A 6 11.76 16.45 -17.06
N ASP A 7 10.74 17.28 -17.28
CA ASP A 7 10.06 18.06 -16.23
C ASP A 7 8.55 17.91 -16.38
N PRO A 8 7.86 17.24 -15.46
CA PRO A 8 6.40 17.22 -15.48
C PRO A 8 5.87 18.67 -15.32
N PRO A 9 4.78 19.02 -16.04
CA PRO A 9 4.15 20.33 -15.88
C PRO A 9 3.81 20.55 -14.40
N GLU A 10 3.88 21.81 -13.96
CA GLU A 10 3.47 22.16 -12.59
C GLU A 10 2.05 21.67 -12.35
N ASN A 11 1.94 20.64 -11.53
CA ASN A 11 0.63 20.15 -11.13
C ASN A 11 0.10 21.09 -10.03
N PRO A 12 -0.94 21.88 -10.29
CA PRO A 12 -1.48 22.83 -9.32
C PRO A 12 -1.96 22.14 -8.03
N THR A 13 -2.24 20.83 -8.07
CA THR A 13 -2.61 20.03 -6.90
C THR A 13 -1.42 19.74 -5.98
N LEU A 14 -0.17 19.93 -6.45
CA LEU A 14 1.06 19.75 -5.67
C LEU A 14 1.60 21.07 -5.11
N ARG A 15 0.84 22.16 -5.18
CA ARG A 15 1.17 23.40 -4.47
C ARG A 15 1.16 23.13 -2.97
N GLY A 16 2.35 23.15 -2.37
CA GLY A 16 2.51 22.98 -0.93
C GLY A 16 3.36 21.78 -0.53
N SER A 17 2.95 21.07 0.47
CA SER A 17 3.71 20.06 1.20
C SER A 17 3.36 18.61 0.83
N LYS A 18 2.88 18.33 -0.39
CA LYS A 18 2.48 16.98 -0.80
C LYS A 18 3.43 16.35 -1.80
N VAL A 19 3.84 15.12 -1.53
CA VAL A 19 4.50 14.20 -2.48
C VAL A 19 3.46 13.23 -3.01
N GLN A 20 3.42 13.05 -4.32
CA GLN A 20 2.57 12.02 -4.90
C GLN A 20 3.38 10.74 -5.06
N LEU A 21 2.87 9.65 -4.47
CA LEU A 21 3.41 8.30 -4.63
C LEU A 21 2.43 7.48 -5.47
N VAL A 22 2.90 6.97 -6.60
CA VAL A 22 2.07 6.17 -7.51
C VAL A 22 2.68 4.78 -7.66
N PRO A 23 2.05 3.74 -7.08
CA PRO A 23 2.48 2.36 -7.27
C PRO A 23 2.34 1.95 -8.74
N GLY A 24 3.35 1.26 -9.28
CA GLY A 24 3.36 0.82 -10.68
C GLY A 24 2.37 -0.30 -11.01
N LYS A 25 1.84 -0.98 -9.99
CA LYS A 25 0.81 -2.04 -10.12
C LYS A 25 -0.30 -1.83 -9.09
N ARG A 26 -1.50 -2.35 -9.39
CA ARG A 26 -2.62 -2.38 -8.43
C ARG A 26 -2.40 -3.39 -7.31
N GLU A 27 -1.77 -4.52 -7.63
CA GLU A 27 -1.45 -5.61 -6.70
C GLU A 27 -0.07 -6.15 -7.02
N TYR A 28 0.61 -6.64 -6.01
CA TYR A 28 1.96 -7.20 -6.09
C TYR A 28 1.97 -8.63 -5.53
N ARG A 29 2.96 -9.41 -5.96
CA ARG A 29 3.34 -10.66 -5.30
C ARG A 29 4.40 -10.39 -4.23
N PRO A 30 4.51 -11.24 -3.20
CA PRO A 30 5.53 -11.08 -2.14
C PRO A 30 6.97 -11.04 -2.66
N THR A 31 7.22 -11.67 -3.80
CA THR A 31 8.55 -11.75 -4.46
C THR A 31 8.82 -10.59 -5.42
N ASP A 32 7.83 -9.72 -5.65
CA ASP A 32 7.99 -8.58 -6.55
C ASP A 32 8.91 -7.50 -5.94
N THR A 33 9.49 -6.69 -6.83
CA THR A 33 10.02 -5.39 -6.47
C THR A 33 9.03 -4.33 -6.93
N ALA A 34 8.44 -3.60 -5.99
CA ALA A 34 7.51 -2.53 -6.30
C ALA A 34 8.27 -1.32 -6.84
N GLY A 35 7.93 -0.90 -8.06
CA GLY A 35 8.31 0.41 -8.59
C GLY A 35 7.28 1.44 -8.15
N ILE A 36 7.72 2.47 -7.44
CA ILE A 36 6.87 3.56 -6.95
C ILE A 36 7.33 4.84 -7.62
N LEU A 37 6.50 5.40 -8.48
CA LEU A 37 6.75 6.71 -9.05
C LEU A 37 6.54 7.77 -7.97
N VAL A 38 7.55 8.60 -7.78
CA VAL A 38 7.54 9.74 -6.87
C VAL A 38 7.45 11.00 -7.69
N VAL A 39 6.45 11.84 -7.43
CA VAL A 39 6.37 13.20 -7.95
C VAL A 39 6.44 14.17 -6.79
N ALA A 40 7.57 14.85 -6.69
CA ALA A 40 7.89 15.78 -5.61
C ALA A 40 7.62 17.24 -6.06
N PRO A 41 7.21 18.12 -5.15
CA PRO A 41 6.98 19.54 -5.45
C PRO A 41 8.29 20.32 -5.67
N PHE A 42 9.41 19.79 -5.20
CA PHE A 42 10.75 20.40 -5.35
C PHE A 42 11.83 19.33 -5.45
N ALA A 43 12.95 19.70 -6.05
CA ALA A 43 14.20 18.96 -6.10
C ALA A 43 15.38 19.96 -6.25
N PRO A 44 16.61 19.59 -5.80
CA PRO A 44 16.94 18.35 -5.11
C PRO A 44 16.34 18.28 -3.72
N ALA A 45 16.12 17.05 -3.20
CA ALA A 45 15.56 16.82 -1.88
C ALA A 45 16.18 15.58 -1.22
N GLU A 46 16.38 15.66 0.09
CA GLU A 46 16.66 14.48 0.92
C GLU A 46 15.37 13.92 1.49
N GLY A 47 15.22 12.61 1.54
CA GLY A 47 14.00 11.98 2.00
C GLY A 47 14.22 10.81 2.93
N LEU A 48 13.18 10.52 3.70
CA LEU A 48 13.04 9.34 4.53
C LEU A 48 11.86 8.52 4.03
N LEU A 49 12.15 7.38 3.43
CA LEU A 49 11.15 6.40 3.05
C LEU A 49 10.91 5.47 4.23
N THR A 50 9.67 5.37 4.65
CA THR A 50 9.24 4.44 5.71
C THR A 50 8.24 3.44 5.15
N VAL A 51 8.38 2.18 5.54
CA VAL A 51 7.42 1.10 5.27
C VAL A 51 6.78 0.74 6.60
N ARG A 52 5.45 0.79 6.66
CA ARG A 52 4.66 0.67 7.89
C ARG A 52 3.60 -0.41 7.77
N ARG A 53 3.45 -1.20 8.80
CA ARG A 53 2.42 -2.23 8.95
C ARG A 53 2.33 -2.63 10.42
N ASP A 54 1.27 -2.18 11.11
CA ASP A 54 1.13 -2.32 12.58
C ASP A 54 2.36 -1.81 13.35
N GLY A 55 3.11 -0.88 12.76
CA GLY A 55 4.37 -0.36 13.25
C GLY A 55 5.34 -0.07 12.10
N LEU A 56 6.56 0.29 12.45
CA LEU A 56 7.62 0.60 11.50
C LEU A 56 8.36 -0.67 11.09
N VAL A 57 8.32 -1.01 9.80
CA VAL A 57 8.90 -2.24 9.25
C VAL A 57 10.28 -1.98 8.61
N LYS A 58 10.41 -0.86 7.89
CA LYS A 58 11.65 -0.48 7.20
C LYS A 58 11.79 1.03 7.18
N ILE A 59 13.03 1.49 7.27
CA ILE A 59 13.41 2.90 7.06
C ILE A 59 14.55 2.93 6.05
N GLU A 60 14.49 3.86 5.11
CA GLU A 60 15.53 4.05 4.11
C GLU A 60 15.68 5.54 3.79
N ARG A 61 16.92 6.05 3.77
CA ARG A 61 17.20 7.40 3.26
C ARG A 61 17.22 7.34 1.74
N VAL A 62 16.55 8.31 1.12
CA VAL A 62 16.51 8.47 -0.33
C VAL A 62 16.90 9.89 -0.70
N ARG A 63 17.49 10.06 -1.87
CA ARG A 63 17.82 11.36 -2.43
C ARG A 63 17.10 11.50 -3.76
N LEU A 64 16.36 12.58 -3.91
CA LEU A 64 15.67 12.94 -5.14
C LEU A 64 16.46 14.05 -5.85
N GLU A 65 17.11 13.73 -6.95
CA GLU A 65 17.82 14.73 -7.78
C GLU A 65 16.86 15.50 -8.69
N ARG A 66 15.71 14.88 -9.02
CA ARG A 66 14.68 15.43 -9.89
C ARG A 66 13.33 15.33 -9.22
N ARG A 67 12.39 16.18 -9.62
CA ARG A 67 11.00 16.17 -9.12
C ARG A 67 10.25 14.88 -9.45
N SER A 68 10.64 14.19 -10.51
CA SER A 68 10.11 12.87 -10.87
C SER A 68 11.21 11.81 -10.75
N SER A 69 10.96 10.78 -9.96
CA SER A 69 11.89 9.68 -9.69
C SER A 69 11.13 8.38 -9.44
N THR A 70 11.80 7.24 -9.61
CA THR A 70 11.20 5.94 -9.28
C THR A 70 12.00 5.28 -8.16
N ILE A 71 11.32 4.97 -7.07
CA ILE A 71 11.88 4.18 -5.98
C ILE A 71 11.55 2.71 -6.21
N LYS A 72 12.53 1.82 -6.03
CA LYS A 72 12.37 0.37 -6.11
C LYS A 72 12.37 -0.21 -4.70
N LEU A 73 11.27 -0.86 -4.32
CA LEU A 73 11.09 -1.46 -3.00
C LEU A 73 10.89 -2.98 -3.15
N PRO A 74 11.89 -3.81 -2.78
CA PRO A 74 11.69 -5.26 -2.70
C PRO A 74 10.63 -5.59 -1.65
N LEU A 75 9.67 -6.42 -2.01
CA LEU A 75 8.58 -6.84 -1.13
C LEU A 75 8.92 -8.13 -0.38
N SER A 76 8.10 -8.47 0.61
CA SER A 76 8.25 -9.67 1.43
C SER A 76 6.87 -10.27 1.73
N ASP A 77 6.81 -11.60 1.87
CA ASP A 77 5.61 -12.33 2.27
C ASP A 77 5.16 -12.01 3.72
N ARG A 78 6.06 -11.47 4.55
CA ARG A 78 5.72 -10.93 5.88
C ARG A 78 4.82 -9.69 5.81
N TRP A 79 4.69 -9.08 4.63
CA TRP A 79 3.95 -7.84 4.41
C TRP A 79 2.53 -8.08 3.87
N LEU A 80 2.10 -9.35 3.80
CA LEU A 80 0.72 -9.70 3.44
C LEU A 80 -0.28 -9.16 4.48
N PRO A 81 -1.44 -8.64 4.09
CA PRO A 81 -1.92 -8.45 2.70
C PRO A 81 -1.57 -7.07 2.13
N ASN A 82 -0.94 -6.18 2.91
CA ASN A 82 -0.58 -4.84 2.47
C ASN A 82 0.48 -4.20 3.37
N VAL A 83 1.15 -3.17 2.84
CA VAL A 83 1.96 -2.22 3.60
C VAL A 83 1.63 -0.80 3.18
N THR A 84 1.83 0.15 4.07
CA THR A 84 1.82 1.58 3.78
C THR A 84 3.25 2.05 3.60
N VAL A 85 3.53 2.72 2.49
CA VAL A 85 4.81 3.37 2.21
C VAL A 85 4.57 4.87 2.35
N GLU A 86 5.41 5.54 3.12
CA GLU A 86 5.38 6.98 3.29
C GLU A 86 6.75 7.57 3.00
N LEU A 87 6.78 8.69 2.31
CA LEU A 87 7.98 9.43 1.96
C LEU A 87 7.87 10.86 2.47
N ASP A 88 8.78 11.21 3.36
CA ASP A 88 8.98 12.56 3.85
C ASP A 88 10.23 13.14 3.21
N ILE A 89 10.12 14.30 2.59
CA ILE A 89 11.24 14.97 1.93
C ILE A 89 11.48 16.37 2.48
N VAL A 90 12.73 16.74 2.54
CA VAL A 90 13.19 18.08 2.93
C VAL A 90 14.10 18.65 1.84
N GLY A 91 14.04 19.95 1.65
CA GLY A 91 14.84 20.64 0.64
C GLY A 91 14.76 22.15 0.79
N ALA A 92 15.02 22.87 -0.27
CA ALA A 92 14.96 24.32 -0.29
C ALA A 92 14.34 24.82 -1.60
N VAL A 93 13.41 25.80 -1.47
CA VAL A 93 12.72 26.44 -2.60
C VAL A 93 12.94 27.94 -2.58
N ALA A 94 12.77 28.58 -3.74
CA ALA A 94 12.79 30.04 -3.82
C ALA A 94 11.70 30.62 -2.91
N ARG A 95 11.91 31.85 -2.44
CA ARG A 95 10.88 32.66 -1.79
C ARG A 95 10.05 33.33 -2.85
N ASP A 96 8.79 33.56 -2.57
CA ASP A 96 7.91 34.33 -3.46
C ASP A 96 8.05 35.84 -3.11
N ASN A 97 8.00 36.69 -4.16
CA ASN A 97 7.89 38.12 -4.02
C ASN A 97 6.45 38.51 -3.59
N GLU A 98 6.20 39.83 -3.44
CA GLU A 98 4.87 40.35 -3.09
C GLU A 98 3.77 40.02 -4.11
N ARG A 99 4.15 39.65 -5.34
CA ARG A 99 3.24 39.22 -6.42
C ARG A 99 3.00 37.71 -6.46
N GLY A 100 3.65 36.94 -5.55
CA GLY A 100 3.56 35.48 -5.52
C GLY A 100 4.42 34.78 -6.57
N GLU A 101 5.41 35.50 -7.17
CA GLU A 101 6.35 34.93 -8.12
C GLU A 101 7.67 34.55 -7.42
N PRO A 102 8.38 33.49 -7.86
CA PRO A 102 9.66 33.12 -7.25
C PRO A 102 10.70 34.23 -7.37
N ASP A 103 11.25 34.64 -6.24
CA ASP A 103 12.34 35.62 -6.16
C ASP A 103 13.68 34.92 -5.93
N LEU A 104 14.49 34.87 -7.00
CA LEU A 104 15.80 34.21 -6.96
C LEU A 104 16.89 35.08 -6.33
N SER A 105 16.63 36.35 -6.06
CA SER A 105 17.56 37.26 -5.39
C SER A 105 17.61 37.04 -3.87
N LEU A 106 16.57 36.42 -3.33
CA LEU A 106 16.48 36.11 -1.90
C LEU A 106 17.04 34.73 -1.57
N PRO A 107 17.60 34.55 -0.34
CA PRO A 107 17.98 33.21 0.13
C PRO A 107 16.81 32.25 0.09
N LYS A 108 17.04 31.02 -0.40
CA LYS A 108 16.02 29.98 -0.44
C LYS A 108 15.43 29.73 0.96
N ARG A 109 14.16 29.36 1.02
CA ARG A 109 13.52 28.92 2.26
C ARG A 109 13.52 27.40 2.37
N PRO A 110 13.60 26.84 3.60
CA PRO A 110 13.38 25.41 3.81
C PRO A 110 12.01 24.97 3.29
N ALA A 111 11.96 23.81 2.65
CA ALA A 111 10.76 23.20 2.15
C ALA A 111 10.67 21.76 2.66
N PHE A 112 9.44 21.32 2.85
CA PHE A 112 9.10 19.98 3.27
C PHE A 112 7.88 19.51 2.49
N ALA A 113 7.83 18.21 2.20
CA ALA A 113 6.63 17.59 1.66
C ALA A 113 6.59 16.13 2.08
N SER A 114 5.37 15.61 2.22
CA SER A 114 5.14 14.21 2.56
C SER A 114 4.09 13.59 1.66
N GLY A 115 4.13 12.27 1.55
CA GLY A 115 3.12 11.52 0.82
C GLY A 115 3.14 10.05 1.17
N ALA A 116 1.99 9.40 1.10
CA ALA A 116 1.84 7.99 1.41
C ALA A 116 1.08 7.25 0.31
N ALA A 117 1.38 5.96 0.16
CA ALA A 117 0.66 5.03 -0.69
C ALA A 117 0.58 3.66 -0.05
N THR A 118 -0.52 2.96 -0.27
CA THR A 118 -0.68 1.57 0.17
C THR A 118 -0.36 0.62 -0.96
N LEU A 119 0.54 -0.32 -0.72
CA LEU A 119 0.85 -1.42 -1.62
C LEU A 119 0.02 -2.64 -1.21
N LYS A 120 -0.81 -3.13 -2.11
CA LYS A 120 -1.60 -4.35 -1.91
C LYS A 120 -0.79 -5.57 -2.30
N ILE A 121 -0.70 -6.55 -1.40
CA ILE A 121 0.04 -7.80 -1.57
C ILE A 121 -0.90 -8.95 -1.17
N PRO A 122 -1.92 -9.27 -1.99
CA PRO A 122 -2.94 -10.24 -1.60
C PRO A 122 -2.35 -11.63 -1.38
N PRO A 123 -2.85 -12.38 -0.38
CA PRO A 123 -2.34 -13.71 -0.02
C PRO A 123 -2.83 -14.81 -0.98
N LYS A 124 -2.85 -14.55 -2.30
CA LYS A 124 -3.37 -15.50 -3.31
C LYS A 124 -2.70 -16.86 -3.27
N ASP A 125 -1.39 -16.87 -2.97
CA ASP A 125 -0.60 -18.11 -2.90
C ASP A 125 -0.86 -18.91 -1.60
N ARG A 126 -1.68 -18.38 -0.69
CA ARG A 126 -2.07 -19.01 0.59
C ARG A 126 -3.46 -19.65 0.52
N SER A 127 -4.15 -19.54 -0.62
CA SER A 127 -5.48 -20.13 -0.80
C SER A 127 -5.38 -21.63 -1.13
N LEU A 128 -6.30 -22.39 -0.54
CA LEU A 128 -6.56 -23.77 -0.91
C LEU A 128 -7.93 -23.86 -1.58
N SER A 129 -8.03 -24.65 -2.64
CA SER A 129 -9.29 -24.96 -3.31
C SER A 129 -9.76 -26.35 -2.91
N VAL A 130 -10.99 -26.47 -2.46
CA VAL A 130 -11.59 -27.76 -2.11
C VAL A 130 -12.68 -28.07 -3.11
N ARG A 131 -12.50 -29.16 -3.86
CA ARG A 131 -13.54 -29.70 -4.76
C ARG A 131 -14.27 -30.81 -4.04
N ILE A 132 -15.60 -30.69 -3.97
CA ILE A 132 -16.50 -31.66 -3.36
C ILE A 132 -17.29 -32.34 -4.48
N THR A 133 -17.20 -33.69 -4.56
CA THR A 133 -17.91 -34.47 -5.57
C THR A 133 -18.68 -35.59 -4.88
N PRO A 134 -19.98 -35.41 -4.64
CA PRO A 134 -20.84 -36.47 -4.10
C PRO A 134 -21.14 -37.51 -5.18
N GLU A 135 -21.19 -38.79 -4.80
CA GLU A 135 -21.61 -39.88 -5.67
C GLU A 135 -23.09 -39.78 -6.09
N LYS A 136 -23.91 -39.35 -5.15
CA LYS A 136 -25.35 -39.03 -5.36
C LYS A 136 -25.61 -37.58 -5.09
N LYS A 137 -26.25 -36.88 -6.02
CA LYS A 137 -26.59 -35.45 -5.88
C LYS A 137 -27.74 -35.21 -4.93
N GLU A 138 -28.65 -36.16 -4.83
CA GLU A 138 -29.85 -36.09 -3.97
C GLU A 138 -29.93 -37.35 -3.08
N LEU A 139 -30.32 -37.17 -1.86
CA LEU A 139 -30.48 -38.21 -0.86
C LEU A 139 -31.79 -38.05 -0.14
N SER A 140 -32.51 -39.15 0.04
CA SER A 140 -33.65 -39.18 0.95
C SER A 140 -33.14 -39.18 2.41
N PRO A 141 -33.97 -38.73 3.37
CA PRO A 141 -33.60 -38.78 4.79
C PRO A 141 -33.14 -40.19 5.21
N GLY A 142 -32.00 -40.27 5.91
CA GLY A 142 -31.36 -41.55 6.27
C GLY A 142 -30.56 -42.22 5.17
N GLY A 143 -30.50 -41.63 3.95
CA GLY A 143 -29.69 -42.15 2.83
C GLY A 143 -28.19 -42.03 3.10
N LYS A 144 -27.39 -42.94 2.45
CA LYS A 144 -25.95 -42.93 2.52
C LYS A 144 -25.37 -42.63 1.15
N THR A 145 -24.28 -41.81 1.12
CA THR A 145 -23.48 -41.54 -0.09
C THR A 145 -22.00 -41.49 0.24
N ARG A 146 -21.19 -41.55 -0.77
CA ARG A 146 -19.75 -41.24 -0.67
C ARG A 146 -19.51 -39.85 -1.27
N VAL A 147 -18.56 -39.14 -0.68
CA VAL A 147 -18.15 -37.82 -1.13
C VAL A 147 -16.66 -37.86 -1.35
N ALA A 148 -16.24 -37.61 -2.60
CA ALA A 148 -14.84 -37.43 -2.92
C ALA A 148 -14.45 -35.95 -2.67
N LEU A 149 -13.36 -35.77 -1.92
CA LEU A 149 -12.77 -34.46 -1.61
C LEU A 149 -11.41 -34.35 -2.26
N GLN A 150 -11.18 -33.29 -2.99
CA GLN A 150 -9.88 -32.99 -3.60
C GLN A 150 -9.45 -31.59 -3.15
N VAL A 151 -8.25 -31.51 -2.54
CA VAL A 151 -7.63 -30.25 -2.14
C VAL A 151 -6.51 -29.92 -3.09
N SER A 152 -6.48 -28.69 -3.58
CA SER A 152 -5.40 -28.18 -4.41
C SER A 152 -4.93 -26.80 -3.92
N ASP A 153 -3.66 -26.48 -4.20
CA ASP A 153 -3.08 -25.16 -3.97
C ASP A 153 -3.56 -24.13 -5.02
N SER A 154 -3.08 -22.89 -4.89
CA SER A 154 -3.37 -21.79 -5.81
C SER A 154 -2.88 -22.04 -7.25
N SER A 155 -1.97 -23.00 -7.46
CA SER A 155 -1.44 -23.43 -8.76
C SER A 155 -2.12 -24.70 -9.29
N ALA A 156 -3.22 -25.14 -8.65
CA ALA A 156 -3.98 -26.34 -8.96
C ALA A 156 -3.21 -27.66 -8.73
N HIS A 157 -2.10 -27.67 -7.98
CA HIS A 157 -1.43 -28.91 -7.60
C HIS A 157 -2.15 -29.57 -6.43
N PRO A 158 -2.32 -30.90 -6.43
CA PRO A 158 -2.89 -31.63 -5.31
C PRO A 158 -2.08 -31.43 -4.03
N VAL A 159 -2.76 -31.17 -2.92
CA VAL A 159 -2.15 -31.05 -1.59
C VAL A 159 -2.38 -32.34 -0.81
N SER A 160 -1.29 -33.02 -0.43
CA SER A 160 -1.32 -34.19 0.45
C SER A 160 -1.28 -33.79 1.93
N GLY A 161 -1.94 -34.59 2.78
CA GLY A 161 -1.92 -34.35 4.24
C GLY A 161 -2.72 -33.13 4.71
N ALA A 162 -3.61 -32.60 3.88
CA ALA A 162 -4.50 -31.51 4.27
C ALA A 162 -5.47 -31.98 5.39
N SER A 163 -5.65 -31.13 6.40
CA SER A 163 -6.66 -31.33 7.42
C SER A 163 -8.00 -30.74 6.94
N LEU A 164 -9.05 -31.52 6.98
CA LEU A 164 -10.37 -31.13 6.50
C LEU A 164 -11.41 -31.28 7.62
N ALA A 165 -12.30 -30.29 7.73
CA ALA A 165 -13.55 -30.41 8.46
C ALA A 165 -14.71 -30.55 7.45
N MET A 166 -15.58 -31.52 7.64
CA MET A 166 -16.75 -31.73 6.79
C MET A 166 -18.02 -31.56 7.65
N VAL A 167 -18.91 -30.71 7.18
CA VAL A 167 -20.23 -30.50 7.78
C VAL A 167 -21.26 -30.77 6.69
N ALA A 168 -22.24 -31.62 7.00
CA ALA A 168 -23.38 -31.87 6.14
C ALA A 168 -24.63 -31.32 6.84
N VAL A 169 -25.36 -30.45 6.16
CA VAL A 169 -26.57 -29.79 6.69
C VAL A 169 -27.67 -29.87 5.63
N ASP A 170 -28.88 -29.97 6.05
CA ASP A 170 -30.05 -29.89 5.18
C ASP A 170 -30.17 -28.50 4.54
N GLU A 171 -30.46 -28.46 3.23
CA GLU A 171 -30.53 -27.22 2.48
C GLU A 171 -31.60 -26.26 3.01
N SER A 172 -32.71 -26.80 3.47
CA SER A 172 -33.81 -26.02 4.07
C SER A 172 -33.37 -25.32 5.37
N VAL A 173 -32.52 -25.96 6.16
CA VAL A 173 -31.94 -25.36 7.38
C VAL A 173 -30.96 -24.26 7.03
N LEU A 174 -30.11 -24.43 5.99
CA LEU A 174 -29.20 -23.39 5.51
C LEU A 174 -29.96 -22.16 5.00
N ALA A 175 -31.04 -22.38 4.23
CA ALA A 175 -31.85 -21.29 3.70
C ALA A 175 -32.55 -20.49 4.81
N LEU A 176 -33.00 -21.14 5.88
CA LEU A 176 -33.63 -20.49 7.04
C LEU A 176 -32.61 -19.76 7.94
N ALA A 177 -31.39 -20.32 8.09
CA ALA A 177 -30.38 -19.78 8.98
C ALA A 177 -29.60 -18.58 8.37
N GLY A 178 -29.71 -18.37 7.06
CA GLY A 178 -28.90 -17.34 6.37
C GLY A 178 -27.41 -17.54 6.57
N TYR A 179 -26.95 -18.79 6.67
CA TYR A 179 -25.60 -19.14 7.02
C TYR A 179 -24.64 -18.77 5.86
N ASP A 180 -23.76 -17.84 6.11
CA ASP A 180 -22.68 -17.43 5.22
C ASP A 180 -21.34 -17.70 5.90
N LEU A 181 -20.43 -18.37 5.21
CA LEU A 181 -19.06 -18.60 5.68
C LEU A 181 -18.18 -17.44 5.20
N PRO A 182 -17.63 -16.64 6.13
CA PRO A 182 -16.69 -15.59 5.74
C PRO A 182 -15.47 -16.21 5.04
N ASP A 183 -14.92 -15.49 4.06
CA ASP A 183 -13.68 -15.92 3.40
C ASP A 183 -12.56 -16.06 4.42
N PRO A 184 -11.98 -17.25 4.63
CA PRO A 184 -10.89 -17.46 5.57
C PRO A 184 -9.69 -16.56 5.30
N LEU A 185 -9.42 -16.20 4.03
CA LEU A 185 -8.33 -15.31 3.67
C LEU A 185 -8.55 -13.90 4.24
N GLU A 186 -9.78 -13.39 4.21
CA GLU A 186 -10.09 -12.08 4.79
C GLU A 186 -10.00 -12.10 6.33
N VAL A 187 -10.34 -13.23 6.95
CA VAL A 187 -10.27 -13.41 8.41
C VAL A 187 -8.81 -13.49 8.88
N PHE A 188 -7.97 -14.28 8.21
CA PHE A 188 -6.58 -14.48 8.61
C PHE A 188 -5.62 -13.39 8.11
N TYR A 189 -5.97 -12.72 7.01
CA TYR A 189 -5.19 -11.65 6.39
C TYR A 189 -6.00 -10.34 6.28
N PRO A 190 -6.51 -9.80 7.39
CA PRO A 190 -7.22 -8.52 7.34
C PRO A 190 -6.26 -7.41 6.93
N THR A 191 -6.78 -6.38 6.26
CA THR A 191 -6.02 -5.18 5.94
C THR A 191 -5.38 -4.58 7.19
N ARG A 192 -4.09 -4.27 7.13
CA ARG A 192 -3.31 -3.73 8.24
C ARG A 192 -3.08 -2.24 8.06
N GLY A 193 -3.27 -1.51 9.15
CA GLY A 193 -2.95 -0.08 9.22
C GLY A 193 -1.45 0.18 9.34
N ALA A 194 -1.06 1.44 9.24
CA ALA A 194 0.34 1.85 9.43
C ALA A 194 0.84 1.60 10.87
N GLY A 195 -0.04 1.71 11.88
CA GLY A 195 0.28 1.48 13.29
C GLY A 195 1.13 2.58 13.94
N VAL A 196 1.64 3.52 13.15
CA VAL A 196 2.41 4.69 13.60
C VAL A 196 1.91 5.95 12.90
N ARG A 197 2.08 7.09 13.56
CA ARG A 197 1.80 8.41 13.00
C ARG A 197 3.04 9.28 13.12
N ASP A 198 3.29 10.10 12.11
CA ASP A 198 4.30 11.14 12.20
C ASP A 198 3.74 12.36 12.88
N TYR A 199 4.61 13.03 13.59
CA TYR A 199 4.31 14.31 14.19
C TYR A 199 5.35 15.34 13.76
N GLU A 200 4.90 16.33 12.99
CA GLU A 200 5.76 17.40 12.47
C GLU A 200 5.78 18.59 13.44
N THR A 201 6.85 18.72 14.18
CA THR A 201 7.02 19.86 15.12
C THR A 201 7.37 21.18 14.44
N ARG A 202 7.83 21.13 13.18
CA ARG A 202 8.27 22.34 12.46
C ARG A 202 7.15 23.35 12.21
N LEU A 203 5.88 22.93 12.18
CA LEU A 203 4.73 23.84 12.10
C LEU A 203 4.64 24.77 13.30
N ASN A 204 5.32 24.41 14.41
CA ASN A 204 5.39 25.19 15.63
C ASN A 204 6.59 26.17 15.63
N VAL A 205 7.46 26.13 14.61
CA VAL A 205 8.59 27.03 14.49
C VAL A 205 8.18 28.24 13.67
N ALA A 206 8.02 29.39 14.33
CA ALA A 206 7.79 30.67 13.67
C ALA A 206 9.10 31.11 12.96
N LEU A 207 9.10 31.10 11.64
CA LEU A 207 10.22 31.64 10.85
C LEU A 207 10.04 33.16 10.73
N MET A 208 11.00 33.95 11.26
CA MET A 208 11.03 35.39 11.06
C MET A 208 11.21 35.72 9.58
N ARG A 209 10.50 36.74 9.09
CA ARG A 209 10.73 37.26 7.74
C ARG A 209 12.09 37.94 7.68
N PRO A 210 12.86 37.79 6.58
CA PRO A 210 14.21 38.39 6.48
C PRO A 210 14.25 39.91 6.58
N ASP A 211 13.15 40.58 6.24
CA ASP A 211 12.95 42.02 6.28
C ASP A 211 12.77 42.59 7.70
N THR A 212 12.34 41.78 8.67
CA THR A 212 12.24 42.17 10.08
C THR A 212 13.54 42.03 10.86
N ALA A 213 14.57 41.43 10.26
CA ALA A 213 15.89 41.25 10.89
C ALA A 213 16.86 42.45 10.68
N ARG A 214 16.41 43.56 10.11
CA ARG A 214 17.19 44.78 9.86
C ARG A 214 16.79 45.95 10.77
N HIS A 215 16.73 45.72 12.05
CA HIS A 215 16.70 46.81 13.05
C HIS A 215 17.61 46.47 14.24
#